data_f04a42364f6ea3aa45aedf77cf8a8af5
#
_entry.id   f04a42364f6ea3aa45aedf77cf8a8af5
#
_cell.length_a   1.000
_cell.length_b   1.000
_cell.length_c   1.000
_cell.angle_alpha   90.00
_cell.angle_beta   90.00
_cell.angle_gamma   90.00
#
_symmetry.space_group_name_H-M   'P 1'
#
loop_
_entity.id
_entity.type
_entity.pdbx_description
1 polymer ?
#
loop_
_entity_poly.entity_id
_entity_poly.type
_entity_poly.pdbx_seq_one_letter_code
_entity_poly.pdbx_strand_id
1 'polypeptide(L)'
;GHSGDITSDGAVTAHLKAGVPPSKLVMGMPFYGRGGDGYPSFQDYNKVGNTDTQYTEKWDEVAQVPYLADKNDTLVFGFENPRSLAIKCQYILDKDLLGGMYWDYSGDNEQGDLRRTVAENLLGKPHKAKVLVLTERGGQHGGFTDAGLRWLAAEGVKGNFSITEINNARNITEAYLSQFSLVIQLDFPPYTWPKEAEDAFVKYIEEGRGGWIGFHHATLLGEFDGYPMWQWFSDFMGGVRFKNYIAPLANGTLIVEDKQHPVMKDVPASFVVPDDEWYTYDKSPRPNVHVLANVDESSYTPASDIKMGDHPVVWVNESKKARNVYFQIGHSSKLYETEGFTTMFRNAINWTLER
;
A
#
# COMPACT_ATOMS: atom_id res chain seq x y z
N GLY A 1 -6.07 -34.84 11.14
CA GLY A 1 -6.66 -35.99 11.83
C GLY A 1 -5.76 -36.46 12.96
N HIS A 2 -6.39 -36.88 14.04
CA HIS A 2 -5.70 -37.31 15.26
C HIS A 2 -5.12 -38.75 15.16
N SER A 3 -5.36 -39.49 14.09
CA SER A 3 -4.83 -40.85 13.97
C SER A 3 -4.82 -41.36 12.53
N GLY A 4 -3.83 -42.19 12.23
CA GLY A 4 -3.69 -42.90 10.96
C GLY A 4 -3.09 -42.09 9.84
N ASP A 5 -3.08 -42.70 8.64
CA ASP A 5 -2.45 -42.13 7.44
C ASP A 5 -3.26 -41.01 6.74
N ILE A 6 -4.47 -40.72 7.26
CA ILE A 6 -5.38 -39.73 6.70
C ILE A 6 -5.17 -38.39 7.40
N THR A 7 -4.11 -37.71 7.06
CA THR A 7 -3.82 -36.33 7.53
C THR A 7 -3.81 -35.37 6.34
N SER A 8 -3.93 -34.06 6.62
CA SER A 8 -3.81 -33.02 5.57
C SER A 8 -2.46 -33.09 4.86
N ASP A 9 -1.36 -33.27 5.61
CA ASP A 9 -0.02 -33.42 5.04
C ASP A 9 0.11 -34.71 4.22
N GLY A 10 -0.42 -35.85 4.71
CA GLY A 10 -0.44 -37.12 3.96
C GLY A 10 -1.19 -36.99 2.63
N ALA A 11 -2.35 -36.34 2.63
CA ALA A 11 -3.14 -36.12 1.43
C ALA A 11 -2.41 -35.22 0.42
N VAL A 12 -1.87 -34.07 0.86
CA VAL A 12 -1.10 -33.16 0.00
C VAL A 12 0.14 -33.88 -0.54
N THR A 13 0.89 -34.57 0.31
CA THR A 13 2.10 -35.32 -0.10
C THR A 13 1.79 -36.39 -1.14
N ALA A 14 0.67 -37.13 -1.00
CA ALA A 14 0.24 -38.13 -1.96
C ALA A 14 -0.06 -37.53 -3.35
N HIS A 15 -0.75 -36.37 -3.39
CA HIS A 15 -1.05 -35.69 -4.65
C HIS A 15 0.22 -35.15 -5.32
N LEU A 16 1.13 -34.54 -4.55
CA LEU A 16 2.41 -34.04 -5.07
C LEU A 16 3.26 -35.17 -5.64
N LYS A 17 3.33 -36.33 -4.95
CA LYS A 17 4.02 -37.55 -5.45
C LYS A 17 3.38 -38.09 -6.71
N ALA A 18 2.07 -37.96 -6.86
CA ALA A 18 1.34 -38.35 -8.07
C ALA A 18 1.54 -37.37 -9.25
N GLY A 19 2.33 -36.30 -9.07
CA GLY A 19 2.63 -35.31 -10.11
C GLY A 19 1.65 -34.17 -10.25
N VAL A 20 0.74 -33.98 -9.28
CA VAL A 20 -0.17 -32.83 -9.27
C VAL A 20 0.64 -31.57 -8.88
N PRO A 21 0.66 -30.51 -9.72
CA PRO A 21 1.38 -29.29 -9.38
C PRO A 21 0.80 -28.62 -8.12
N PRO A 22 1.63 -28.09 -7.21
CA PRO A 22 1.16 -27.37 -6.01
C PRO A 22 0.13 -26.29 -6.32
N SER A 23 0.34 -25.54 -7.42
CA SER A 23 -0.55 -24.49 -7.90
C SER A 23 -1.94 -24.95 -8.36
N LYS A 24 -2.24 -26.24 -8.30
CA LYS A 24 -3.57 -26.83 -8.54
C LYS A 24 -4.20 -27.45 -7.30
N LEU A 25 -3.50 -27.42 -6.16
CA LEU A 25 -3.98 -27.97 -4.91
C LEU A 25 -4.54 -26.88 -4.01
N VAL A 26 -5.77 -27.08 -3.53
CA VAL A 26 -6.44 -26.24 -2.53
C VAL A 26 -6.64 -27.06 -1.28
N MET A 27 -6.18 -26.58 -0.12
CA MET A 27 -6.38 -27.24 1.17
C MET A 27 -7.77 -26.92 1.73
N GLY A 28 -8.56 -27.96 2.05
CA GLY A 28 -9.81 -27.80 2.75
C GLY A 28 -9.60 -27.61 4.26
N MET A 29 -10.28 -26.61 4.82
CA MET A 29 -10.27 -26.27 6.25
C MET A 29 -11.68 -26.35 6.79
N PRO A 30 -12.01 -27.32 7.68
CA PRO A 30 -13.35 -27.44 8.23
C PRO A 30 -13.60 -26.39 9.31
N PHE A 31 -14.75 -25.71 9.22
CA PHE A 31 -15.26 -24.83 10.29
C PHE A 31 -16.21 -25.59 11.19
N TYR A 32 -15.98 -26.87 11.32
CA TYR A 32 -16.74 -27.82 12.14
C TYR A 32 -15.80 -28.86 12.75
N GLY A 33 -16.32 -29.60 13.70
CA GLY A 33 -15.62 -30.74 14.28
C GLY A 33 -16.39 -32.04 14.08
N ARG A 34 -15.74 -33.14 14.40
CA ARG A 34 -16.31 -34.48 14.36
C ARG A 34 -16.00 -35.21 15.65
N GLY A 35 -17.00 -35.92 16.14
CA GLY A 35 -16.96 -36.71 17.37
C GLY A 35 -17.15 -38.19 17.15
N GLY A 36 -16.88 -38.95 18.20
CA GLY A 36 -17.18 -40.39 18.37
C GLY A 36 -18.32 -40.65 19.33
N ASP A 37 -18.31 -41.83 19.98
CA ASP A 37 -19.33 -42.25 20.91
C ASP A 37 -19.56 -41.25 22.06
N GLY A 38 -20.81 -40.81 22.23
CA GLY A 38 -21.21 -39.92 23.32
C GLY A 38 -21.10 -38.42 23.05
N TYR A 39 -20.60 -38.02 21.86
CA TYR A 39 -20.59 -36.64 21.41
C TYR A 39 -21.21 -36.51 20.00
N PRO A 40 -21.77 -35.34 19.61
CA PRO A 40 -22.32 -35.18 18.26
C PRO A 40 -21.32 -35.58 17.18
N SER A 41 -21.73 -36.39 16.21
CA SER A 41 -20.88 -36.85 15.12
C SER A 41 -20.40 -35.70 14.22
N PHE A 42 -21.12 -34.58 14.25
CA PHE A 42 -20.78 -33.31 13.55
C PHE A 42 -21.30 -32.13 14.36
N GLN A 43 -20.51 -31.07 14.48
CA GLN A 43 -20.93 -29.85 15.12
C GLN A 43 -20.11 -28.66 14.56
N ASP A 44 -20.80 -27.57 14.27
CA ASP A 44 -20.16 -26.31 13.86
C ASP A 44 -19.26 -25.76 14.96
N TYR A 45 -18.19 -25.05 14.58
CA TYR A 45 -17.23 -24.46 15.52
C TYR A 45 -17.93 -23.53 16.53
N ASN A 46 -18.90 -22.73 16.10
CA ASN A 46 -19.62 -21.79 16.95
C ASN A 46 -20.42 -22.44 18.10
N LYS A 47 -20.56 -23.74 18.07
CA LYS A 47 -21.27 -24.55 19.09
C LYS A 47 -20.34 -25.38 19.96
N VAL A 48 -19.05 -25.47 19.59
CA VAL A 48 -18.06 -26.28 20.31
C VAL A 48 -17.72 -25.61 21.64
N GLY A 49 -17.80 -26.34 22.74
CA GLY A 49 -17.35 -25.90 24.05
C GLY A 49 -18.25 -24.91 24.79
N ASN A 50 -19.35 -24.46 24.21
CA ASN A 50 -20.14 -23.36 24.78
C ASN A 50 -21.07 -23.76 25.93
N THR A 51 -21.27 -25.05 26.23
CA THR A 51 -22.31 -25.48 27.21
C THR A 51 -21.99 -26.71 28.04
N ASP A 52 -20.88 -27.40 27.82
CA ASP A 52 -20.66 -28.69 28.46
C ASP A 52 -19.35 -28.73 29.29
N THR A 53 -19.51 -28.49 30.61
CA THR A 53 -18.40 -28.47 31.60
C THR A 53 -17.80 -29.86 31.85
N GLN A 54 -18.36 -30.94 31.27
CA GLN A 54 -17.83 -32.29 31.44
C GLN A 54 -16.67 -32.61 30.47
N TYR A 55 -16.39 -31.76 29.50
CA TYR A 55 -15.30 -31.93 28.56
C TYR A 55 -14.27 -30.83 28.72
N THR A 56 -12.99 -31.17 28.44
CA THR A 56 -11.86 -30.24 28.53
C THR A 56 -11.22 -30.08 27.15
N GLU A 57 -11.04 -28.83 26.70
CA GLU A 57 -10.29 -28.58 25.48
C GLU A 57 -8.80 -28.87 25.72
N LYS A 58 -8.19 -29.63 24.83
CA LYS A 58 -6.80 -30.03 24.81
C LYS A 58 -6.20 -29.77 23.42
N TRP A 59 -4.89 -29.86 23.36
CA TRP A 59 -4.13 -29.70 22.14
C TRP A 59 -3.31 -30.95 21.83
N ASP A 60 -3.43 -31.44 20.59
CA ASP A 60 -2.57 -32.51 20.08
C ASP A 60 -1.33 -31.92 19.43
N GLU A 61 -0.16 -32.09 20.06
CA GLU A 61 1.09 -31.52 19.58
C GLU A 61 1.62 -32.21 18.31
N VAL A 62 1.18 -33.40 17.98
CA VAL A 62 1.56 -34.11 16.75
C VAL A 62 0.66 -33.73 15.60
N ALA A 63 -0.66 -33.79 15.81
CA ALA A 63 -1.64 -33.42 14.79
C ALA A 63 -1.81 -31.91 14.62
N GLN A 64 -1.32 -31.12 15.57
CA GLN A 64 -1.42 -29.65 15.60
C GLN A 64 -2.87 -29.15 15.53
N VAL A 65 -3.77 -29.79 16.27
CA VAL A 65 -5.21 -29.47 16.30
C VAL A 65 -5.77 -29.58 17.72
N PRO A 66 -6.82 -28.81 18.04
CA PRO A 66 -7.55 -28.97 19.32
C PRO A 66 -8.49 -30.16 19.29
N TYR A 67 -8.77 -30.65 20.49
CA TYR A 67 -9.79 -31.68 20.72
C TYR A 67 -10.45 -31.52 22.08
N LEU A 68 -11.65 -32.08 22.25
CA LEU A 68 -12.27 -32.22 23.55
C LEU A 68 -11.97 -33.62 24.10
N ALA A 69 -11.57 -33.65 25.37
CA ALA A 69 -11.36 -34.88 26.13
C ALA A 69 -12.41 -35.02 27.23
N ASP A 70 -12.82 -36.27 27.52
CA ASP A 70 -13.67 -36.62 28.67
C ASP A 70 -12.86 -36.63 29.99
N LYS A 71 -13.55 -36.95 31.09
CA LYS A 71 -12.94 -37.08 32.44
C LYS A 71 -11.89 -38.18 32.56
N ASN A 72 -11.81 -39.11 31.63
CA ASN A 72 -10.82 -40.19 31.57
C ASN A 72 -9.65 -39.83 30.61
N ASP A 73 -9.62 -38.61 30.13
CA ASP A 73 -8.63 -38.13 29.16
C ASP A 73 -8.76 -38.76 27.76
N THR A 74 -9.94 -39.25 27.42
CA THR A 74 -10.22 -39.85 26.12
C THR A 74 -10.67 -38.76 25.15
N LEU A 75 -10.10 -38.74 23.94
CA LEU A 75 -10.55 -37.84 22.86
C LEU A 75 -11.97 -38.21 22.46
N VAL A 76 -12.89 -37.26 22.55
CA VAL A 76 -14.30 -37.45 22.19
C VAL A 76 -14.72 -36.64 20.96
N PHE A 77 -14.01 -35.51 20.68
CA PHE A 77 -14.35 -34.62 19.57
C PHE A 77 -13.13 -33.84 19.08
N GLY A 78 -12.82 -33.93 17.79
CA GLY A 78 -11.76 -33.16 17.14
C GLY A 78 -12.34 -32.03 16.30
N PHE A 79 -11.73 -30.85 16.33
CA PHE A 79 -12.19 -29.65 15.62
C PHE A 79 -11.02 -28.74 15.19
N GLU A 80 -11.31 -27.61 14.59
CA GLU A 80 -10.33 -26.56 14.29
C GLU A 80 -10.58 -25.34 15.17
N ASN A 81 -9.52 -24.60 15.47
CA ASN A 81 -9.60 -23.30 16.11
C ASN A 81 -8.64 -22.31 15.40
N PRO A 82 -8.59 -21.03 15.78
CA PRO A 82 -7.67 -20.05 15.15
C PRO A 82 -6.21 -20.51 15.14
N ARG A 83 -5.72 -21.17 16.19
CA ARG A 83 -4.33 -21.66 16.25
C ARG A 83 -4.06 -22.73 15.19
N SER A 84 -4.93 -23.73 15.06
CA SER A 84 -4.75 -24.82 14.08
C SER A 84 -4.90 -24.33 12.64
N LEU A 85 -5.82 -23.39 12.39
CA LEU A 85 -6.00 -22.78 11.07
C LEU A 85 -4.81 -21.92 10.66
N ALA A 86 -4.21 -21.16 11.57
CA ALA A 86 -2.99 -20.40 11.29
C ALA A 86 -1.83 -21.33 10.86
N ILE A 87 -1.66 -22.48 11.53
CA ILE A 87 -0.67 -23.50 11.16
C ILE A 87 -0.95 -24.07 9.76
N LYS A 88 -2.20 -24.35 9.44
CA LYS A 88 -2.60 -24.83 8.10
C LYS A 88 -2.39 -23.78 7.02
N CYS A 89 -2.65 -22.52 7.31
CA CYS A 89 -2.35 -21.42 6.39
C CYS A 89 -0.84 -21.31 6.13
N GLN A 90 -0.01 -21.43 7.17
CA GLN A 90 1.44 -21.43 7.00
C GLN A 90 1.90 -22.61 6.14
N TYR A 91 1.34 -23.81 6.37
CA TYR A 91 1.61 -25.00 5.55
C TYR A 91 1.26 -24.79 4.05
N ILE A 92 0.13 -24.12 3.76
CA ILE A 92 -0.27 -23.74 2.39
C ILE A 92 0.80 -22.89 1.73
N LEU A 93 1.32 -21.89 2.45
CA LEU A 93 2.38 -20.98 1.96
C LEU A 93 3.71 -21.73 1.78
N ASP A 94 4.12 -22.56 2.75
CA ASP A 94 5.37 -23.31 2.71
C ASP A 94 5.44 -24.35 1.58
N LYS A 95 4.30 -24.83 1.13
CA LYS A 95 4.16 -25.82 0.04
C LYS A 95 3.76 -25.20 -1.30
N ASP A 96 3.67 -23.86 -1.39
CA ASP A 96 3.24 -23.14 -2.60
C ASP A 96 1.91 -23.64 -3.18
N LEU A 97 0.96 -24.05 -2.30
CA LEU A 97 -0.34 -24.50 -2.74
C LEU A 97 -1.16 -23.33 -3.31
N LEU A 98 -2.16 -23.62 -4.16
CA LEU A 98 -3.02 -22.59 -4.76
C LEU A 98 -3.75 -21.74 -3.70
N GLY A 99 -4.08 -22.31 -2.55
CA GLY A 99 -4.72 -21.60 -1.46
C GLY A 99 -5.50 -22.51 -0.51
N GLY A 100 -6.37 -21.89 0.29
CA GLY A 100 -7.25 -22.56 1.23
C GLY A 100 -8.73 -22.41 0.85
N MET A 101 -9.52 -23.42 1.16
CA MET A 101 -10.99 -23.40 1.09
C MET A 101 -11.54 -23.83 2.45
N TYR A 102 -12.56 -23.19 2.93
CA TYR A 102 -13.21 -23.60 4.16
C TYR A 102 -14.68 -24.03 3.92
N TRP A 103 -15.14 -24.97 4.73
CA TRP A 103 -16.50 -25.44 4.77
C TRP A 103 -16.99 -25.43 6.22
N ASP A 104 -18.08 -24.70 6.58
CA ASP A 104 -18.67 -23.70 5.73
C ASP A 104 -18.77 -22.38 6.51
N TYR A 105 -19.18 -21.32 5.80
CA TYR A 105 -19.26 -19.96 6.36
C TYR A 105 -20.12 -19.88 7.64
N SER A 106 -21.22 -20.64 7.71
CA SER A 106 -22.15 -20.62 8.84
C SER A 106 -21.59 -21.28 10.09
N GLY A 107 -20.56 -22.13 9.96
CA GLY A 107 -19.89 -22.79 11.07
C GLY A 107 -19.04 -21.92 11.96
N ASP A 108 -18.64 -20.73 11.47
CA ASP A 108 -17.85 -19.76 12.25
C ASP A 108 -18.69 -19.06 13.32
N ASN A 109 -18.03 -18.47 14.33
CA ASN A 109 -18.72 -17.66 15.31
C ASN A 109 -19.10 -16.26 14.76
N GLU A 110 -19.95 -15.52 15.50
CA GLU A 110 -20.40 -14.18 15.11
C GLU A 110 -19.24 -13.20 14.92
N GLN A 111 -18.17 -13.34 15.70
CA GLN A 111 -16.94 -12.53 15.62
C GLN A 111 -16.12 -12.85 14.37
N GLY A 112 -16.39 -13.97 13.70
CA GLY A 112 -15.67 -14.38 12.50
C GLY A 112 -14.23 -14.82 12.75
N ASP A 113 -13.96 -15.48 13.88
CA ASP A 113 -12.59 -15.79 14.32
C ASP A 113 -11.86 -16.71 13.34
N LEU A 114 -12.54 -17.72 12.81
CA LEU A 114 -11.91 -18.64 11.84
C LEU A 114 -11.70 -17.98 10.49
N ARG A 115 -12.71 -17.27 9.95
CA ARG A 115 -12.61 -16.53 8.69
C ARG A 115 -11.49 -15.49 8.72
N ARG A 116 -11.45 -14.70 9.82
CA ARG A 116 -10.42 -13.70 10.03
C ARG A 116 -9.04 -14.34 10.09
N THR A 117 -8.87 -15.43 10.81
CA THR A 117 -7.61 -16.16 10.89
C THR A 117 -7.14 -16.61 9.51
N VAL A 118 -8.02 -17.21 8.71
CA VAL A 118 -7.66 -17.65 7.35
C VAL A 118 -7.30 -16.47 6.48
N ALA A 119 -8.10 -15.40 6.49
CA ALA A 119 -7.85 -14.20 5.69
C ALA A 119 -6.52 -13.51 6.08
N GLU A 120 -6.28 -13.30 7.36
CA GLU A 120 -5.06 -12.64 7.84
C GLU A 120 -3.78 -13.43 7.55
N ASN A 121 -3.85 -14.75 7.56
CA ASN A 121 -2.69 -15.61 7.32
C ASN A 121 -2.43 -15.89 5.84
N LEU A 122 -3.46 -15.94 4.98
CA LEU A 122 -3.27 -16.18 3.55
C LEU A 122 -3.25 -14.90 2.70
N LEU A 123 -4.01 -13.86 3.09
CA LEU A 123 -4.12 -12.60 2.36
C LEU A 123 -3.37 -11.46 3.04
N GLY A 124 -2.85 -11.71 4.23
CA GLY A 124 -2.24 -10.70 5.10
C GLY A 124 -3.26 -9.99 5.99
N LYS A 125 -2.75 -9.27 6.99
CA LYS A 125 -3.61 -8.47 7.87
C LYS A 125 -4.29 -7.37 7.06
N PRO A 126 -5.52 -6.97 7.42
CA PRO A 126 -6.18 -5.83 6.81
C PRO A 126 -5.24 -4.61 6.79
N HIS A 127 -5.11 -3.97 5.64
CA HIS A 127 -4.24 -2.82 5.52
C HIS A 127 -4.68 -1.73 6.50
N LYS A 128 -3.72 -1.20 7.26
CA LYS A 128 -3.94 -0.12 8.22
C LYS A 128 -4.35 1.18 7.53
N ALA A 129 -3.84 1.42 6.33
CA ALA A 129 -4.12 2.61 5.54
C ALA A 129 -4.51 2.25 4.09
N LYS A 130 -5.37 3.07 3.51
CA LYS A 130 -5.69 3.03 2.08
C LYS A 130 -5.08 4.25 1.41
N VAL A 131 -4.39 4.04 0.29
CA VAL A 131 -3.72 5.07 -0.49
C VAL A 131 -4.38 5.16 -1.87
N LEU A 132 -4.85 6.35 -2.22
CA LEU A 132 -5.34 6.64 -3.57
C LEU A 132 -4.17 7.08 -4.44
N VAL A 133 -4.00 6.49 -5.61
CA VAL A 133 -2.96 6.87 -6.58
C VAL A 133 -3.64 7.38 -7.85
N LEU A 134 -3.37 8.64 -8.19
CA LEU A 134 -3.83 9.26 -9.43
C LEU A 134 -2.73 9.17 -10.48
N THR A 135 -3.07 8.63 -11.66
CA THR A 135 -2.15 8.45 -12.79
C THR A 135 -2.79 8.96 -14.07
N GLU A 136 -2.01 9.61 -14.92
CA GLU A 136 -2.51 10.02 -16.25
C GLU A 136 -2.56 8.83 -17.23
N ARG A 137 -1.66 7.85 -17.05
CA ARG A 137 -1.51 6.70 -17.95
C ARG A 137 -1.26 7.08 -19.40
N GLY A 138 -0.67 8.23 -19.63
CA GLY A 138 -0.43 8.76 -20.96
C GLY A 138 0.97 9.29 -21.17
N GLY A 139 1.29 9.61 -22.41
CA GLY A 139 2.49 10.35 -22.77
C GLY A 139 3.81 9.64 -22.46
N GLN A 140 4.83 10.46 -22.19
CA GLN A 140 6.21 10.01 -21.98
C GLN A 140 6.48 9.48 -20.56
N HIS A 141 5.54 9.67 -19.62
CA HIS A 141 5.70 9.32 -18.19
C HIS A 141 5.24 7.90 -17.85
N GLY A 142 4.73 7.12 -18.81
CA GLY A 142 4.24 5.77 -18.58
C GLY A 142 5.26 4.84 -17.90
N GLY A 143 6.54 4.99 -18.22
CA GLY A 143 7.62 4.23 -17.59
C GLY A 143 7.79 4.53 -16.09
N PHE A 144 7.72 5.81 -15.71
CA PHE A 144 7.76 6.25 -14.31
C PHE A 144 6.54 5.75 -13.55
N THR A 145 5.36 5.92 -14.12
CA THR A 145 4.09 5.50 -13.52
C THR A 145 4.04 3.99 -13.27
N ASP A 146 4.39 3.17 -14.26
CA ASP A 146 4.39 1.71 -14.13
C ASP A 146 5.42 1.21 -13.11
N ALA A 147 6.60 1.80 -13.07
CA ALA A 147 7.62 1.50 -12.06
C ALA A 147 7.14 1.92 -10.67
N GLY A 148 6.50 3.09 -10.56
CA GLY A 148 5.94 3.62 -9.32
C GLY A 148 4.85 2.75 -8.73
N LEU A 149 3.93 2.28 -9.54
CA LEU A 149 2.85 1.39 -9.08
C LEU A 149 3.40 0.05 -8.58
N ARG A 150 4.37 -0.54 -9.29
CA ARG A 150 5.05 -1.77 -8.82
C ARG A 150 5.78 -1.53 -7.50
N TRP A 151 6.50 -0.41 -7.40
CA TRP A 151 7.23 -0.07 -6.18
C TRP A 151 6.27 0.19 -5.01
N LEU A 152 5.19 0.96 -5.22
CA LEU A 152 4.16 1.22 -4.21
C LEU A 152 3.46 -0.06 -3.74
N ALA A 153 3.19 -1.00 -4.64
CA ALA A 153 2.62 -2.30 -4.27
C ALA A 153 3.57 -3.08 -3.34
N ALA A 154 4.87 -3.10 -3.63
CA ALA A 154 5.87 -3.76 -2.79
C ALA A 154 6.05 -3.04 -1.44
N GLU A 155 6.04 -1.70 -1.41
CA GLU A 155 6.12 -0.92 -0.17
C GLU A 155 4.83 -1.04 0.65
N GLY A 156 3.67 -1.18 0.00
CA GLY A 156 2.37 -1.42 0.67
C GLY A 156 2.38 -2.69 1.52
N VAL A 157 3.00 -3.75 1.04
CA VAL A 157 3.18 -5.00 1.81
C VAL A 157 4.01 -4.75 3.06
N LYS A 158 5.12 -4.00 2.95
CA LYS A 158 6.02 -3.68 4.08
C LYS A 158 5.41 -2.68 5.05
N GLY A 159 4.77 -1.64 4.53
CA GLY A 159 4.18 -0.53 5.29
C GLY A 159 2.73 -0.76 5.71
N ASN A 160 2.15 -1.92 5.39
CA ASN A 160 0.76 -2.29 5.70
C ASN A 160 -0.25 -1.26 5.18
N PHE A 161 -0.13 -0.87 3.91
CA PHE A 161 -1.12 -0.07 3.21
C PHE A 161 -1.52 -0.71 1.87
N SER A 162 -2.74 -0.46 1.44
CA SER A 162 -3.22 -0.85 0.10
C SER A 162 -3.25 0.35 -0.83
N ILE A 163 -3.09 0.12 -2.13
CA ILE A 163 -3.23 1.14 -3.16
C ILE A 163 -4.51 0.93 -3.96
N THR A 164 -5.15 2.03 -4.35
CA THR A 164 -6.24 2.08 -5.31
C THR A 164 -5.84 3.08 -6.40
N GLU A 165 -5.69 2.62 -7.63
CA GLU A 165 -5.37 3.49 -8.75
C GLU A 165 -6.63 4.02 -9.43
N ILE A 166 -6.60 5.31 -9.81
CA ILE A 166 -7.57 5.92 -10.71
C ILE A 166 -6.82 6.79 -11.73
N ASN A 167 -7.36 6.88 -12.94
CA ASN A 167 -6.77 7.65 -14.04
C ASN A 167 -7.65 8.85 -14.48
N ASN A 168 -8.57 9.25 -13.66
CA ASN A 168 -9.36 10.47 -13.84
C ASN A 168 -9.95 10.92 -12.49
N ALA A 169 -10.33 12.20 -12.40
CA ALA A 169 -10.90 12.79 -11.19
C ALA A 169 -12.44 12.78 -11.14
N ARG A 170 -13.14 12.18 -12.13
CA ARG A 170 -14.60 12.33 -12.30
C ARG A 170 -15.44 11.84 -11.13
N ASN A 171 -14.94 10.82 -10.44
CA ASN A 171 -15.64 10.18 -9.31
C ASN A 171 -15.10 10.63 -7.95
N ILE A 172 -14.21 11.62 -7.91
CA ILE A 172 -13.70 12.17 -6.67
C ILE A 172 -14.79 13.02 -6.02
N THR A 173 -15.21 12.61 -4.83
CA THR A 173 -16.13 13.31 -3.94
C THR A 173 -15.56 13.33 -2.53
N GLU A 174 -16.11 14.10 -1.61
CA GLU A 174 -15.72 14.07 -0.20
C GLU A 174 -15.86 12.67 0.41
N ALA A 175 -16.98 11.99 0.11
CA ALA A 175 -17.22 10.61 0.56
C ALA A 175 -16.23 9.60 -0.03
N TYR A 176 -15.80 9.80 -1.28
CA TYR A 176 -14.79 8.97 -1.89
C TYR A 176 -13.42 9.18 -1.25
N LEU A 177 -12.98 10.44 -1.10
CA LEU A 177 -11.68 10.78 -0.49
C LEU A 177 -11.61 10.37 0.99
N SER A 178 -12.74 10.38 1.73
CA SER A 178 -12.76 9.99 3.14
C SER A 178 -12.33 8.54 3.39
N GLN A 179 -12.29 7.70 2.37
CA GLN A 179 -11.83 6.32 2.45
C GLN A 179 -10.30 6.18 2.47
N PHE A 180 -9.58 7.24 2.12
CA PHE A 180 -8.13 7.21 1.93
C PHE A 180 -7.39 8.06 2.97
N SER A 181 -6.31 7.51 3.50
CA SER A 181 -5.41 8.20 4.43
C SER A 181 -4.35 9.04 3.71
N LEU A 182 -4.10 8.75 2.43
CA LEU A 182 -3.11 9.41 1.59
C LEU A 182 -3.59 9.44 0.14
N VAL A 183 -3.39 10.57 -0.53
CA VAL A 183 -3.52 10.72 -1.99
C VAL A 183 -2.14 10.92 -2.58
N ILE A 184 -1.75 10.08 -3.53
CA ILE A 184 -0.52 10.22 -4.33
C ILE A 184 -0.91 10.62 -5.75
N GLN A 185 -0.53 11.80 -6.16
CA GLN A 185 -0.69 12.31 -7.52
C GLN A 185 0.61 12.02 -8.27
N LEU A 186 0.69 10.81 -8.85
CA LEU A 186 1.95 10.23 -9.31
C LEU A 186 2.47 10.89 -10.59
N ASP A 187 1.58 11.16 -11.54
CA ASP A 187 1.88 11.90 -12.76
C ASP A 187 0.64 12.67 -13.28
N PHE A 188 -0.35 12.85 -12.41
CA PHE A 188 -1.65 13.39 -12.77
C PHE A 188 -1.67 14.93 -12.65
N PRO A 189 -1.97 15.68 -13.73
CA PRO A 189 -1.95 17.14 -13.69
C PRO A 189 -3.16 17.74 -12.96
N PRO A 190 -3.05 18.99 -12.45
CA PRO A 190 -4.12 19.66 -11.71
C PRO A 190 -5.12 20.40 -12.62
N TYR A 191 -5.32 19.94 -13.83
CA TYR A 191 -6.33 20.49 -14.75
C TYR A 191 -7.31 19.39 -15.18
N THR A 192 -8.46 19.76 -15.76
CA THR A 192 -9.57 18.84 -16.12
C THR A 192 -10.28 18.16 -14.95
N TRP A 193 -10.05 18.60 -13.72
CA TRP A 193 -10.81 18.11 -12.59
C TRP A 193 -12.24 18.71 -12.62
N PRO A 194 -13.30 17.91 -12.43
CA PRO A 194 -14.63 18.47 -12.17
C PRO A 194 -14.64 19.34 -10.92
N LYS A 195 -15.45 20.40 -10.93
CA LYS A 195 -15.52 21.33 -9.78
C LYS A 195 -15.83 20.65 -8.45
N GLU A 196 -16.66 19.62 -8.45
CA GLU A 196 -16.94 18.83 -7.25
C GLU A 196 -15.69 18.13 -6.72
N ALA A 197 -14.84 17.61 -7.61
CA ALA A 197 -13.59 16.96 -7.24
C ALA A 197 -12.55 17.96 -6.72
N GLU A 198 -12.47 19.15 -7.33
CA GLU A 198 -11.65 20.25 -6.81
C GLU A 198 -12.06 20.63 -5.38
N ASP A 199 -13.37 20.87 -5.15
CA ASP A 199 -13.89 21.27 -3.84
C ASP A 199 -13.68 20.18 -2.77
N ALA A 200 -13.87 18.92 -3.15
CA ALA A 200 -13.60 17.79 -2.26
C ALA A 200 -12.11 17.70 -1.89
N PHE A 201 -11.22 17.90 -2.86
CA PHE A 201 -9.78 17.88 -2.64
C PHE A 201 -9.31 19.06 -1.78
N VAL A 202 -9.82 20.26 -2.03
CA VAL A 202 -9.55 21.44 -1.19
C VAL A 202 -9.87 21.13 0.27
N LYS A 203 -11.06 20.61 0.56
CA LYS A 203 -11.44 20.24 1.94
C LYS A 203 -10.54 19.15 2.52
N TYR A 204 -10.17 18.14 1.70
CA TYR A 204 -9.29 17.07 2.13
C TYR A 204 -7.94 17.60 2.64
N ILE A 205 -7.37 18.59 1.94
CA ILE A 205 -6.11 19.23 2.30
C ILE A 205 -6.29 20.24 3.44
N GLU A 206 -7.25 21.16 3.33
CA GLU A 206 -7.40 22.26 4.29
C GLU A 206 -7.87 21.78 5.66
N GLU A 207 -8.64 20.72 5.72
CA GLU A 207 -9.13 20.15 6.98
C GLU A 207 -8.21 19.08 7.57
N GLY A 208 -7.17 18.65 6.82
CA GLY A 208 -6.23 17.62 7.24
C GLY A 208 -6.85 16.23 7.32
N ARG A 209 -7.76 15.91 6.38
CA ARG A 209 -8.47 14.63 6.35
C ARG A 209 -7.56 13.45 6.00
N GLY A 210 -6.45 13.70 5.30
CA GLY A 210 -5.40 12.75 4.96
C GLY A 210 -4.17 13.47 4.42
N GLY A 211 -3.11 12.69 4.06
CA GLY A 211 -1.89 13.25 3.48
C GLY A 211 -1.96 13.40 1.96
N TRP A 212 -0.99 14.13 1.40
CA TRP A 212 -0.83 14.26 -0.05
C TRP A 212 0.65 14.17 -0.46
N ILE A 213 0.92 13.47 -1.55
CA ILE A 213 2.21 13.46 -2.23
C ILE A 213 1.97 13.71 -3.72
N GLY A 214 2.63 14.70 -4.28
CA GLY A 214 2.55 15.01 -5.71
C GLY A 214 3.90 14.92 -6.39
N PHE A 215 3.87 14.47 -7.63
CA PHE A 215 5.04 14.41 -8.48
C PHE A 215 4.85 15.25 -9.74
N HIS A 216 5.93 15.75 -10.26
CA HIS A 216 6.14 16.27 -11.60
C HIS A 216 4.93 17.03 -12.18
N HIS A 217 4.03 16.34 -12.89
CA HIS A 217 2.82 16.92 -13.50
C HIS A 217 1.89 17.63 -12.51
N ALA A 218 2.01 17.38 -11.20
CA ALA A 218 1.21 18.10 -10.21
C ALA A 218 1.49 19.61 -10.17
N THR A 219 2.55 20.10 -10.83
CA THR A 219 2.84 21.53 -10.99
C THR A 219 2.76 22.03 -12.43
N LEU A 220 2.08 21.33 -13.33
CA LEU A 220 1.66 21.90 -14.61
C LEU A 220 0.55 22.94 -14.37
N LEU A 221 0.94 24.05 -13.75
CA LEU A 221 0.08 25.14 -13.30
C LEU A 221 0.19 26.32 -14.26
N GLY A 222 -0.94 26.83 -14.67
CA GLY A 222 -1.06 27.89 -15.64
C GLY A 222 -2.16 27.57 -16.64
N GLU A 223 -2.28 28.37 -17.65
CA GLU A 223 -3.18 28.10 -18.78
C GLU A 223 -2.51 27.10 -19.74
N PHE A 224 -2.41 25.84 -19.29
CA PHE A 224 -1.72 24.80 -20.03
C PHE A 224 -2.72 24.04 -20.91
N ASP A 225 -2.35 23.79 -22.16
CA ASP A 225 -3.19 23.09 -23.15
C ASP A 225 -4.63 23.66 -23.29
N GLY A 226 -4.81 24.96 -23.01
CA GLY A 226 -6.10 25.63 -23.07
C GLY A 226 -7.00 25.42 -21.84
N TYR A 227 -6.52 24.75 -20.82
CA TYR A 227 -7.24 24.60 -19.56
C TYR A 227 -6.99 25.79 -18.64
N PRO A 228 -8.03 26.28 -17.91
CA PRO A 228 -7.84 27.35 -16.94
C PRO A 228 -6.99 26.86 -15.75
N MET A 229 -6.18 27.78 -15.21
CA MET A 229 -5.40 27.46 -14.02
C MET A 229 -6.30 27.31 -12.79
N TRP A 230 -6.06 26.25 -12.03
CA TRP A 230 -6.65 26.09 -10.70
C TRP A 230 -5.84 26.91 -9.68
N GLN A 231 -6.29 28.15 -9.39
CA GLN A 231 -5.52 29.10 -8.58
C GLN A 231 -5.23 28.58 -7.17
N TRP A 232 -6.20 27.92 -6.53
CA TRP A 232 -5.97 27.35 -5.20
C TRP A 232 -4.84 26.32 -5.20
N PHE A 233 -4.73 25.50 -6.27
CA PHE A 233 -3.65 24.51 -6.38
C PHE A 233 -2.30 25.17 -6.60
N SER A 234 -2.25 26.26 -7.37
CA SER A 234 -1.04 27.07 -7.51
C SER A 234 -0.59 27.63 -6.16
N ASP A 235 -1.52 28.20 -5.37
CA ASP A 235 -1.24 28.72 -4.03
C ASP A 235 -0.77 27.59 -3.09
N PHE A 236 -1.35 26.40 -3.21
CA PHE A 236 -0.91 25.20 -2.48
C PHE A 236 0.53 24.81 -2.83
N MET A 237 0.94 24.95 -4.08
CA MET A 237 2.31 24.69 -4.56
C MET A 237 3.28 25.87 -4.36
N GLY A 238 2.91 26.88 -3.56
CA GLY A 238 3.76 28.04 -3.27
C GLY A 238 3.51 29.25 -4.18
N GLY A 239 2.42 29.25 -4.94
CA GLY A 239 1.99 30.33 -5.81
C GLY A 239 2.76 30.37 -7.13
N VAL A 240 3.33 29.25 -7.56
CA VAL A 240 4.11 29.13 -8.79
C VAL A 240 3.24 28.94 -10.03
N ARG A 241 3.78 29.29 -11.19
CA ARG A 241 3.26 28.94 -12.52
C ARG A 241 4.36 28.22 -13.29
N PHE A 242 3.99 27.14 -13.97
CA PHE A 242 4.87 26.46 -14.90
C PHE A 242 5.30 27.43 -16.02
N LYS A 243 6.59 27.43 -16.32
CA LYS A 243 7.16 28.32 -17.32
C LYS A 243 7.79 27.57 -18.48
N ASN A 244 8.66 26.62 -18.18
CA ASN A 244 9.43 25.88 -19.17
C ASN A 244 10.03 24.62 -18.55
N TYR A 245 10.62 23.78 -19.35
CA TYR A 245 11.34 22.58 -18.95
C TYR A 245 12.61 22.38 -19.75
N ILE A 246 13.53 21.56 -19.25
CA ILE A 246 14.76 21.21 -19.94
C ILE A 246 14.49 20.03 -20.89
N ALA A 247 14.65 20.29 -22.18
CA ALA A 247 14.65 19.26 -23.22
C ALA A 247 15.99 19.33 -23.99
N PRO A 248 16.72 18.23 -24.18
CA PRO A 248 16.39 16.85 -23.78
C PRO A 248 16.53 16.61 -22.28
N LEU A 249 16.04 15.43 -21.80
CA LEU A 249 16.16 15.03 -20.40
C LEU A 249 17.62 15.11 -19.93
N ALA A 250 17.82 15.55 -18.69
CA ALA A 250 19.14 15.72 -18.12
C ALA A 250 19.27 15.08 -16.73
N ASN A 251 20.42 14.49 -16.49
CA ASN A 251 20.82 14.21 -15.12
C ASN A 251 21.04 15.52 -14.36
N GLY A 252 20.70 15.55 -13.08
CA GLY A 252 20.99 16.69 -12.20
C GLY A 252 21.30 16.20 -10.80
N THR A 253 22.11 16.94 -10.05
CA THR A 253 22.43 16.61 -8.66
C THR A 253 21.45 17.29 -7.74
N LEU A 254 20.61 16.49 -7.07
CA LEU A 254 19.75 16.95 -5.98
C LEU A 254 20.60 17.15 -4.71
N ILE A 255 20.40 18.29 -4.04
CA ILE A 255 21.06 18.66 -2.79
C ILE A 255 20.00 18.81 -1.69
N VAL A 256 20.15 18.06 -0.60
CA VAL A 256 19.26 18.13 0.56
C VAL A 256 19.58 19.40 1.36
N GLU A 257 18.57 20.26 1.57
CA GLU A 257 18.70 21.48 2.37
C GLU A 257 18.34 21.25 3.84
N ASP A 258 17.20 20.63 4.11
CA ASP A 258 16.78 20.32 5.49
C ASP A 258 16.90 18.83 5.80
N LYS A 259 18.01 18.46 6.40
CA LYS A 259 18.30 17.08 6.87
C LYS A 259 17.53 16.67 8.13
N GLN A 260 16.88 17.62 8.81
CA GLN A 260 16.14 17.34 10.04
C GLN A 260 14.68 16.95 9.75
N HIS A 261 14.17 17.34 8.59
CA HIS A 261 12.80 16.98 8.22
C HIS A 261 12.65 15.47 8.05
N PRO A 262 11.59 14.83 8.59
CA PRO A 262 11.40 13.37 8.55
C PRO A 262 11.49 12.76 7.14
N VAL A 263 11.06 13.49 6.12
CA VAL A 263 11.14 13.07 4.70
C VAL A 263 12.59 12.85 4.26
N MET A 264 13.54 13.60 4.83
CA MET A 264 14.96 13.55 4.49
C MET A 264 15.80 12.65 5.40
N LYS A 265 15.17 11.92 6.32
CA LYS A 265 15.86 10.97 7.19
C LYS A 265 16.59 9.91 6.37
N ASP A 266 17.87 9.70 6.65
CA ASP A 266 18.76 8.73 5.98
C ASP A 266 18.91 8.94 4.46
N VAL A 267 18.44 10.07 3.91
CA VAL A 267 18.67 10.47 2.51
C VAL A 267 20.10 10.99 2.40
N PRO A 268 20.89 10.58 1.40
CA PRO A 268 22.23 11.17 1.15
C PRO A 268 22.15 12.69 1.02
N ALA A 269 23.19 13.39 1.50
CA ALA A 269 23.23 14.86 1.41
C ALA A 269 23.08 15.40 -0.02
N SER A 270 23.50 14.60 -0.99
CA SER A 270 23.26 14.83 -2.42
C SER A 270 23.29 13.50 -3.17
N PHE A 271 22.56 13.44 -4.28
CA PHE A 271 22.58 12.30 -5.19
C PHE A 271 22.18 12.72 -6.61
N VAL A 272 22.58 11.92 -7.59
CA VAL A 272 22.23 12.18 -8.99
C VAL A 272 20.82 11.68 -9.26
N VAL A 273 19.98 12.53 -9.83
CA VAL A 273 18.68 12.23 -10.40
C VAL A 273 18.89 11.94 -11.88
N PRO A 274 18.59 10.73 -12.36
CA PRO A 274 18.86 10.35 -13.74
C PRO A 274 17.75 10.78 -14.69
N ASP A 275 18.10 11.29 -15.86
CA ASP A 275 17.23 11.48 -17.02
C ASP A 275 15.87 12.11 -16.67
N ASP A 276 15.86 13.24 -15.97
CA ASP A 276 14.63 13.93 -15.59
C ASP A 276 14.35 15.16 -16.46
N GLU A 277 13.09 15.57 -16.47
CA GLU A 277 12.59 16.75 -17.17
C GLU A 277 12.44 17.89 -16.15
N TRP A 278 13.50 18.64 -15.92
CA TRP A 278 13.55 19.71 -14.92
C TRP A 278 12.63 20.87 -15.28
N TYR A 279 11.57 21.07 -14.50
CA TYR A 279 10.62 22.17 -14.68
C TYR A 279 11.17 23.48 -14.13
N THR A 280 10.89 24.56 -14.82
CA THR A 280 11.11 25.92 -14.29
C THR A 280 9.77 26.63 -14.10
N TYR A 281 9.73 27.53 -13.13
CA TYR A 281 8.55 28.30 -12.77
C TYR A 281 8.79 29.80 -13.01
N ASP A 282 7.71 30.59 -12.99
CA ASP A 282 7.76 32.04 -13.09
C ASP A 282 8.51 32.69 -11.91
N LYS A 283 8.55 32.01 -10.76
CA LYS A 283 9.26 32.43 -9.54
C LYS A 283 9.59 31.21 -8.67
N SER A 284 10.47 31.40 -7.68
CA SER A 284 10.74 30.38 -6.66
C SER A 284 9.52 30.21 -5.72
N PRO A 285 9.13 28.97 -5.35
CA PRO A 285 8.09 28.72 -4.35
C PRO A 285 8.53 29.05 -2.92
N ARG A 286 9.82 29.18 -2.67
CA ARG A 286 10.48 29.32 -1.35
C ARG A 286 9.80 30.29 -0.37
N PRO A 287 9.31 31.48 -0.77
CA PRO A 287 8.66 32.37 0.18
C PRO A 287 7.38 31.81 0.83
N ASN A 288 6.76 30.82 0.21
CA ASN A 288 5.43 30.30 0.62
C ASN A 288 5.45 28.83 1.01
N VAL A 289 6.60 28.15 0.94
CA VAL A 289 6.75 26.71 1.25
C VAL A 289 8.06 26.47 1.98
N HIS A 290 8.15 25.34 2.67
CA HIS A 290 9.39 24.87 3.27
C HIS A 290 10.12 23.95 2.28
N VAL A 291 11.26 24.41 1.78
CA VAL A 291 12.07 23.69 0.80
C VAL A 291 12.92 22.63 1.51
N LEU A 292 12.84 21.40 1.04
CA LEU A 292 13.60 20.25 1.57
C LEU A 292 14.82 19.90 0.72
N ALA A 293 14.74 20.14 -0.60
CA ALA A 293 15.85 19.90 -1.50
C ALA A 293 15.81 20.82 -2.72
N ASN A 294 16.97 21.09 -3.24
CA ASN A 294 17.25 21.92 -4.40
C ASN A 294 18.01 21.11 -5.46
N VAL A 295 18.03 21.53 -6.72
CA VAL A 295 18.94 20.97 -7.73
C VAL A 295 20.11 21.91 -7.98
N ASP A 296 21.31 21.37 -8.10
CA ASP A 296 22.47 22.09 -8.62
C ASP A 296 22.39 22.19 -10.14
N GLU A 297 21.94 23.33 -10.65
CA GLU A 297 21.78 23.57 -12.09
C GLU A 297 23.11 23.53 -12.86
N SER A 298 24.26 23.61 -12.18
CA SER A 298 25.58 23.47 -12.81
C SER A 298 25.93 22.01 -13.12
N SER A 299 25.23 21.06 -12.48
CA SER A 299 25.43 19.62 -12.64
C SER A 299 24.66 19.00 -13.79
N TYR A 300 23.82 19.77 -14.50
CA TYR A 300 23.01 19.21 -15.59
C TYR A 300 23.88 18.57 -16.68
N THR A 301 23.51 17.32 -17.03
CA THR A 301 24.17 16.57 -18.10
C THR A 301 23.11 15.90 -18.98
N PRO A 302 22.92 16.35 -20.25
CA PRO A 302 23.61 17.46 -20.92
C PRO A 302 23.37 18.82 -20.24
N ALA A 303 24.29 19.74 -20.39
CA ALA A 303 24.18 21.11 -19.85
C ALA A 303 23.00 21.86 -20.49
N SER A 304 22.35 22.71 -19.70
CA SER A 304 21.22 23.54 -20.16
C SER A 304 21.39 24.99 -19.76
N ASP A 305 20.91 25.88 -20.62
CA ASP A 305 20.79 27.31 -20.32
C ASP A 305 19.44 27.66 -19.67
N ILE A 306 18.52 26.70 -19.59
CA ILE A 306 17.21 26.85 -18.91
C ILE A 306 17.44 26.66 -17.42
N LYS A 307 17.40 27.79 -16.68
CA LYS A 307 17.73 27.85 -15.24
C LYS A 307 16.79 28.78 -14.49
N MET A 308 16.62 28.50 -13.19
CA MET A 308 15.93 29.37 -12.24
C MET A 308 16.91 30.15 -11.34
N GLY A 309 18.12 29.61 -11.13
CA GLY A 309 19.10 30.11 -10.16
C GLY A 309 18.86 29.50 -8.75
N ASP A 310 17.78 29.89 -8.07
CA ASP A 310 17.25 29.15 -6.93
C ASP A 310 16.20 28.16 -7.45
N HIS A 311 16.48 26.84 -7.34
CA HIS A 311 15.69 25.82 -8.01
C HIS A 311 15.22 24.73 -7.04
N PRO A 312 14.23 25.03 -6.17
CA PRO A 312 13.61 24.04 -5.31
C PRO A 312 12.99 22.89 -6.11
N VAL A 313 13.25 21.65 -5.71
CA VAL A 313 12.72 20.44 -6.37
C VAL A 313 11.97 19.52 -5.44
N VAL A 314 12.10 19.70 -4.11
CA VAL A 314 11.28 19.02 -3.11
C VAL A 314 10.88 20.00 -2.04
N TRP A 315 9.57 20.08 -1.74
CA TRP A 315 9.07 20.96 -0.68
C TRP A 315 7.78 20.47 -0.04
N VAL A 316 7.46 21.07 1.10
CA VAL A 316 6.20 20.89 1.84
C VAL A 316 5.54 22.26 2.05
N ASN A 317 4.23 22.30 2.09
CA ASN A 317 3.47 23.49 2.45
C ASN A 317 2.92 23.34 3.87
N GLU A 318 3.62 23.92 4.84
CA GLU A 318 3.27 23.85 6.26
C GLU A 318 2.06 24.71 6.65
N SER A 319 1.56 25.57 5.75
CA SER A 319 0.35 26.33 5.98
C SER A 319 -0.93 25.49 5.91
N LYS A 320 -0.83 24.26 5.41
CA LYS A 320 -1.93 23.33 5.24
C LYS A 320 -2.02 22.35 6.41
N LYS A 321 -3.25 21.97 6.79
CA LYS A 321 -3.44 20.98 7.85
C LYS A 321 -3.02 19.56 7.42
N ALA A 322 -3.23 19.21 6.15
CA ALA A 322 -2.76 17.95 5.60
C ALA A 322 -1.23 17.98 5.47
N ARG A 323 -0.55 16.95 5.97
CA ARG A 323 0.86 16.72 5.64
C ARG A 323 0.99 16.49 4.14
N ASN A 324 1.88 17.20 3.50
CA ASN A 324 1.99 17.20 2.05
C ASN A 324 3.45 17.29 1.60
N VAL A 325 3.80 16.62 0.52
CA VAL A 325 5.13 16.69 -0.09
C VAL A 325 4.97 16.78 -1.60
N TYR A 326 5.69 17.68 -2.22
CA TYR A 326 5.82 17.72 -3.67
C TYR A 326 7.25 17.38 -4.10
N PHE A 327 7.35 16.55 -5.12
CA PHE A 327 8.58 16.20 -5.82
C PHE A 327 8.49 16.71 -7.27
N GLN A 328 9.37 17.63 -7.67
CA GLN A 328 9.42 18.09 -9.06
C GLN A 328 9.87 16.97 -10.00
N ILE A 329 10.79 16.12 -9.52
CA ILE A 329 11.29 14.95 -10.24
C ILE A 329 10.20 13.88 -10.39
N GLY A 330 10.19 13.19 -11.53
CA GLY A 330 9.14 12.19 -11.78
C GLY A 330 8.97 11.79 -13.24
N HIS A 331 9.99 11.98 -14.08
CA HIS A 331 9.91 11.60 -15.47
C HIS A 331 10.49 10.19 -15.74
N SER A 332 11.60 9.84 -15.10
CA SER A 332 12.33 8.62 -15.40
C SER A 332 12.02 7.47 -14.47
N SER A 333 11.77 6.27 -15.03
CA SER A 333 11.64 5.03 -14.25
C SER A 333 12.92 4.67 -13.47
N LYS A 334 14.10 5.15 -13.88
CA LYS A 334 15.38 4.95 -13.20
C LYS A 334 15.44 5.58 -11.80
N LEU A 335 14.51 6.50 -11.48
CA LEU A 335 14.35 7.03 -10.13
C LEU A 335 14.11 5.91 -9.11
N TYR A 336 13.36 4.88 -9.46
CA TYR A 336 13.07 3.75 -8.55
C TYR A 336 14.28 2.82 -8.34
N GLU A 337 15.36 2.99 -9.10
CA GLU A 337 16.66 2.33 -8.90
C GLU A 337 17.63 3.21 -8.08
N THR A 338 17.25 4.46 -7.81
CA THR A 338 18.05 5.45 -7.07
C THR A 338 17.70 5.40 -5.58
N GLU A 339 18.65 4.95 -4.74
CA GLU A 339 18.44 4.79 -3.30
C GLU A 339 17.98 6.08 -2.60
N GLY A 340 18.59 7.22 -2.95
CA GLY A 340 18.20 8.52 -2.41
C GLY A 340 16.73 8.85 -2.66
N PHE A 341 16.24 8.62 -3.88
CA PHE A 341 14.84 8.85 -4.24
C PHE A 341 13.90 7.87 -3.52
N THR A 342 14.19 6.57 -3.56
CA THR A 342 13.30 5.57 -2.94
C THR A 342 13.23 5.69 -1.43
N THR A 343 14.33 6.10 -0.77
CA THR A 343 14.36 6.41 0.66
C THR A 343 13.50 7.63 0.96
N MET A 344 13.67 8.72 0.21
CA MET A 344 12.91 9.95 0.38
C MET A 344 11.41 9.72 0.14
N PHE A 345 11.01 8.98 -0.89
CA PHE A 345 9.62 8.68 -1.18
C PHE A 345 8.99 7.78 -0.10
N ARG A 346 9.70 6.76 0.37
CA ARG A 346 9.26 5.92 1.50
C ARG A 346 9.04 6.75 2.76
N ASN A 347 9.97 7.64 3.08
CA ASN A 347 9.85 8.54 4.22
C ASN A 347 8.66 9.48 4.07
N ALA A 348 8.41 10.02 2.87
CA ALA A 348 7.24 10.85 2.59
C ALA A 348 5.93 10.09 2.84
N ILE A 349 5.82 8.84 2.38
CA ILE A 349 4.66 7.99 2.65
C ILE A 349 4.46 7.80 4.16
N ASN A 350 5.52 7.40 4.87
CA ASN A 350 5.45 7.17 6.30
C ASN A 350 5.03 8.45 7.04
N TRP A 351 5.70 9.57 6.75
CA TRP A 351 5.41 10.85 7.40
C TRP A 351 3.99 11.34 7.11
N THR A 352 3.49 11.20 5.89
CA THR A 352 2.12 11.63 5.54
C THR A 352 1.03 10.71 6.10
N LEU A 353 1.33 9.45 6.37
CA LEU A 353 0.42 8.48 7.01
C LEU A 353 0.42 8.56 8.55
N GLU A 354 1.47 9.11 9.17
CA GLU A 354 1.50 9.38 10.62
C GLU A 354 0.57 10.55 10.93
N ARG A 355 -0.49 10.28 11.72
CA ARG A 355 -1.45 11.31 12.19
C ARG A 355 -1.14 11.72 13.60
#